data_793e9cb7b2c767b017d4d29cd4af90e8
#
_entry.id   793e9cb7b2c767b017d4d29cd4af90e8
#
_cell.length_a   1.000
_cell.length_b   1.000
_cell.length_c   1.000
_cell.angle_alpha   90.00
_cell.angle_beta   90.00
_cell.angle_gamma   90.00
#
_symmetry.space_group_name_H-M   'P 1'
#
loop_
_entity.id
_entity.type
_entity.pdbx_description
1 polymer ?
#
loop_
_entity_poly.entity_id
_entity_poly.type
_entity_poly.pdbx_seq_one_letter_code
_entity_poly.pdbx_strand_id
1 'polypeptide(L)'
;MRAGRRIAFDYGDVRIGVAISDASGLLALPLEHIQNNSDSLFNECGALLAEHEPIYIAVGFPLHMSGKTSAKSSAVEEFCSKLSRIASAPIYLIDERMTTVSAGRLLKEAGLNSRQARTEIDSQAAVAILDAALNQERIQGQPIMKYAE
;
A
#
# COMPACT_ATOMS: atom_id res chain seq x y z
N MET A 1 -13.70 2.36 14.84
CA MET A 1 -12.33 2.05 14.38
C MET A 1 -11.31 2.72 15.28
N ARG A 2 -10.14 2.12 15.43
CA ARG A 2 -9.09 2.74 16.26
C ARG A 2 -8.60 4.05 15.64
N ALA A 3 -8.23 5.01 16.48
CA ALA A 3 -7.60 6.24 16.02
C ALA A 3 -6.15 5.97 15.60
N GLY A 4 -5.72 6.62 14.54
CA GLY A 4 -4.36 6.51 14.03
C GLY A 4 -4.35 6.38 12.52
N ARG A 5 -3.25 6.80 11.91
CA ARG A 5 -3.07 6.70 10.46
C ARG A 5 -2.73 5.28 10.06
N ARG A 6 -3.09 4.91 8.84
CA ARG A 6 -2.70 3.65 8.22
C ARG A 6 -1.95 3.98 6.94
N ILE A 7 -0.99 3.15 6.58
CA ILE A 7 -0.19 3.34 5.37
C ILE A 7 -0.31 2.11 4.49
N ALA A 8 -0.27 2.31 3.18
CA ALA A 8 -0.26 1.21 2.22
C ALA A 8 0.88 1.34 1.24
N PHE A 9 1.41 0.22 0.82
CA PHE A 9 2.45 0.13 -0.21
C PHE A 9 1.97 -0.78 -1.34
N ASP A 10 2.17 -0.31 -2.57
CA ASP A 10 1.98 -1.11 -3.78
C ASP A 10 3.36 -1.41 -4.36
N TYR A 11 3.85 -2.64 -4.15
CA TYR A 11 5.17 -3.02 -4.60
C TYR A 11 5.22 -3.17 -6.12
N GLY A 12 6.09 -2.42 -6.77
CA GLY A 12 6.37 -2.54 -8.20
C GLY A 12 7.86 -2.73 -8.45
N ASP A 13 8.22 -3.24 -9.63
CA ASP A 13 9.63 -3.50 -9.97
C ASP A 13 10.45 -2.23 -10.05
N VAL A 14 9.83 -1.13 -10.48
CA VAL A 14 10.50 0.16 -10.68
C VAL A 14 10.19 1.14 -9.58
N ARG A 15 8.94 1.16 -9.11
CA ARG A 15 8.45 2.10 -8.09
C ARG A 15 7.53 1.41 -7.13
N ILE A 16 7.47 1.97 -5.93
CA ILE A 16 6.54 1.53 -4.92
C ILE A 16 5.56 2.66 -4.67
N GLY A 17 4.28 2.42 -4.96
CA GLY A 17 3.22 3.37 -4.67
C GLY A 17 2.97 3.45 -3.17
N VAL A 18 2.59 4.63 -2.68
CA VAL A 18 2.38 4.86 -1.25
C VAL A 18 1.07 5.62 -1.04
N ALA A 19 0.30 5.19 -0.05
CA ALA A 19 -0.91 5.90 0.36
C ALA A 19 -0.97 5.99 1.88
N ILE A 20 -1.60 7.03 2.38
CA ILE A 20 -1.75 7.29 3.80
C ILE A 20 -3.21 7.62 4.11
N SER A 21 -3.69 7.20 5.26
CA SER A 21 -5.03 7.59 5.71
C SER A 21 -4.95 8.74 6.69
N ASP A 22 -6.10 9.39 6.90
CA ASP A 22 -6.28 10.29 8.04
C ASP A 22 -6.35 9.47 9.34
N ALA A 23 -6.32 10.16 10.48
CA ALA A 23 -6.34 9.48 11.79
C ALA A 23 -7.65 8.76 12.07
N SER A 24 -8.76 9.16 11.44
CA SER A 24 -10.06 8.51 11.62
C SER A 24 -10.26 7.30 10.68
N GLY A 25 -9.39 7.12 9.70
CA GLY A 25 -9.49 6.03 8.75
C GLY A 25 -10.60 6.18 7.73
N LEU A 26 -11.00 7.40 7.41
CA LEU A 26 -12.07 7.67 6.44
C LEU A 26 -11.54 7.84 5.03
N LEU A 27 -10.38 8.48 4.87
CA LEU A 27 -9.84 8.84 3.56
C LEU A 27 -8.47 8.23 3.35
N ALA A 28 -8.26 7.69 2.17
CA ALA A 28 -6.94 7.25 1.69
C ALA A 28 -6.45 8.27 0.67
N LEU A 29 -5.25 8.79 0.86
CA LEU A 29 -4.64 9.81 0.01
C LEU A 29 -3.31 9.30 -0.54
N PRO A 30 -3.00 9.62 -1.82
CA PRO A 30 -1.72 9.22 -2.39
C PRO A 30 -0.57 10.05 -1.81
N LEU A 31 0.56 9.39 -1.60
CA LEU A 31 1.83 10.05 -1.32
C LEU A 31 2.75 9.85 -2.52
N GLU A 32 3.85 10.58 -2.55
CA GLU A 32 4.84 10.42 -3.59
C GLU A 32 5.39 8.99 -3.55
N HIS A 33 5.51 8.36 -4.72
CA HIS A 33 6.06 7.01 -4.82
C HIS A 33 7.53 6.98 -4.43
N ILE A 34 8.01 5.79 -4.06
CA ILE A 34 9.42 5.54 -3.76
C ILE A 34 10.02 4.79 -4.93
N GLN A 35 11.23 5.18 -5.36
CA GLN A 35 11.95 4.41 -6.35
C GLN A 35 12.35 3.07 -5.73
N ASN A 36 12.15 1.99 -6.48
CA ASN A 36 12.55 0.67 -6.00
C ASN A 36 14.05 0.48 -6.25
N ASN A 37 14.84 1.16 -5.42
CA ASN A 37 16.29 1.15 -5.44
C ASN A 37 16.80 0.45 -4.19
N SER A 38 17.49 -0.66 -4.35
CA SER A 38 17.94 -1.50 -3.25
C SER A 38 18.78 -0.75 -2.20
N ASP A 39 19.47 0.33 -2.59
CA ASP A 39 20.35 1.05 -1.67
C ASP A 39 19.59 2.01 -0.74
N SER A 40 18.44 2.54 -1.16
CA SER A 40 17.73 3.58 -0.42
C SER A 40 16.30 3.21 -0.03
N LEU A 41 15.75 2.14 -0.62
CA LEU A 41 14.35 1.79 -0.46
C LEU A 41 13.91 1.70 1.01
N PHE A 42 14.61 0.93 1.82
CA PHE A 42 14.19 0.69 3.21
C PHE A 42 14.51 1.86 4.11
N ASN A 43 15.48 2.71 3.75
CA ASN A 43 15.70 3.98 4.43
C ASN A 43 14.51 4.92 4.21
N GLU A 44 14.01 4.99 2.98
CA GLU A 44 12.84 5.82 2.65
C GLU A 44 11.56 5.28 3.29
N CYS A 45 11.37 3.96 3.25
CA CYS A 45 10.24 3.33 3.95
C CYS A 45 10.30 3.61 5.45
N GLY A 46 11.47 3.46 6.06
CA GLY A 46 11.67 3.73 7.48
C GLY A 46 11.37 5.18 7.84
N ALA A 47 11.77 6.12 6.98
CA ALA A 47 11.47 7.53 7.20
C ALA A 47 9.96 7.81 7.17
N LEU A 48 9.24 7.20 6.24
CA LEU A 48 7.78 7.33 6.17
C LEU A 48 7.10 6.73 7.41
N LEU A 49 7.56 5.57 7.85
CA LEU A 49 7.00 4.93 9.05
C LEU A 49 7.27 5.77 10.30
N ALA A 50 8.45 6.36 10.40
CA ALA A 50 8.78 7.24 11.52
C ALA A 50 7.97 8.54 11.50
N GLU A 51 7.76 9.12 10.31
CA GLU A 51 7.00 10.37 10.17
C GLU A 51 5.52 10.19 10.48
N HIS A 52 4.91 9.11 9.98
CA HIS A 52 3.46 8.94 10.06
C HIS A 52 3.01 8.05 11.22
N GLU A 53 3.89 7.25 11.79
CA GLU A 53 3.59 6.36 12.92
C GLU A 53 2.31 5.57 12.71
N PRO A 54 2.19 4.80 11.60
CA PRO A 54 0.93 4.13 11.28
C PRO A 54 0.61 3.04 12.29
N ILE A 55 -0.70 2.81 12.52
CA ILE A 55 -1.15 1.74 13.40
C ILE A 55 -1.12 0.38 12.71
N TYR A 56 -1.14 0.35 11.38
CA TYR A 56 -0.82 -0.84 10.60
C TYR A 56 -0.35 -0.45 9.20
N ILE A 57 0.25 -1.43 8.52
CA ILE A 57 0.75 -1.30 7.15
C ILE A 57 -0.04 -2.27 6.29
N ALA A 58 -0.55 -1.81 5.15
CA ALA A 58 -1.21 -2.67 4.16
C ALA A 58 -0.33 -2.80 2.94
N VAL A 59 -0.17 -4.01 2.43
CA VAL A 59 0.62 -4.30 1.23
C VAL A 59 -0.23 -5.14 0.28
N GLY A 60 -0.35 -4.70 -0.96
CA GLY A 60 -1.06 -5.46 -1.99
C GLY A 60 -0.36 -6.78 -2.28
N PHE A 61 -1.13 -7.85 -2.36
CA PHE A 61 -0.58 -9.18 -2.61
C PHE A 61 -1.28 -9.80 -3.82
N PRO A 62 -0.52 -10.25 -4.84
CA PRO A 62 -1.11 -10.84 -6.04
C PRO A 62 -1.46 -12.31 -5.80
N LEU A 63 -2.71 -12.56 -5.40
CA LEU A 63 -3.21 -13.93 -5.28
C LEU A 63 -3.68 -14.43 -6.64
N HIS A 64 -3.18 -15.58 -7.05
CA HIS A 64 -3.61 -16.22 -8.27
C HIS A 64 -4.79 -17.16 -8.01
N MET A 65 -5.73 -17.20 -8.95
CA MET A 65 -6.89 -18.08 -8.86
C MET A 65 -6.50 -19.55 -8.76
N SER A 66 -5.32 -19.90 -9.27
CA SER A 66 -4.80 -21.28 -9.22
C SER A 66 -4.07 -21.61 -7.93
N GLY A 67 -3.88 -20.64 -7.03
CA GLY A 67 -3.11 -20.82 -5.81
C GLY A 67 -1.60 -20.93 -6.01
N LYS A 68 -1.10 -20.74 -7.23
CA LYS A 68 0.32 -20.83 -7.52
C LYS A 68 1.03 -19.52 -7.16
N THR A 69 2.21 -19.63 -6.58
CA THR A 69 3.07 -18.46 -6.36
C THR A 69 3.65 -18.00 -7.70
N SER A 70 3.80 -16.69 -7.83
CA SER A 70 4.41 -16.07 -9.00
C SER A 70 5.70 -15.37 -8.59
N ALA A 71 6.48 -14.93 -9.57
CA ALA A 71 7.67 -14.12 -9.32
C ALA A 71 7.30 -12.85 -8.56
N LYS A 72 6.15 -12.24 -8.88
CA LYS A 72 5.69 -11.04 -8.20
C LYS A 72 5.29 -11.34 -6.75
N SER A 73 4.61 -12.45 -6.49
CA SER A 73 4.27 -12.87 -5.12
C SER A 73 5.51 -13.03 -4.26
N SER A 74 6.54 -13.67 -4.79
CA SER A 74 7.80 -13.88 -4.09
C SER A 74 8.49 -12.57 -3.78
N ALA A 75 8.48 -11.62 -4.73
CA ALA A 75 9.06 -10.30 -4.54
C ALA A 75 8.32 -9.51 -3.44
N VAL A 76 7.00 -9.59 -3.42
CA VAL A 76 6.20 -8.93 -2.38
C VAL A 76 6.46 -9.56 -1.00
N GLU A 77 6.56 -10.87 -0.93
CA GLU A 77 6.88 -11.56 0.33
C GLU A 77 8.26 -11.13 0.86
N GLU A 78 9.24 -11.02 -0.02
CA GLU A 78 10.57 -10.55 0.36
C GLU A 78 10.53 -9.10 0.84
N PHE A 79 9.77 -8.24 0.15
CA PHE A 79 9.55 -6.86 0.58
C PHE A 79 8.93 -6.80 1.98
N CYS A 80 7.89 -7.60 2.23
CA CYS A 80 7.23 -7.66 3.54
C CYS A 80 8.18 -8.17 4.62
N SER A 81 8.99 -9.16 4.31
CA SER A 81 9.97 -9.70 5.26
C SER A 81 10.96 -8.63 5.71
N LYS A 82 11.51 -7.88 4.75
CA LYS A 82 12.44 -6.79 5.06
C LYS A 82 11.75 -5.63 5.76
N LEU A 83 10.53 -5.30 5.33
CA LEU A 83 9.74 -4.24 5.94
C LEU A 83 9.40 -4.56 7.40
N SER A 84 9.11 -5.82 7.71
CA SER A 84 8.77 -6.24 9.07
C SER A 84 9.93 -6.04 10.06
N ARG A 85 11.17 -6.04 9.56
CA ARG A 85 12.35 -5.84 10.40
C ARG A 85 12.52 -4.40 10.85
N ILE A 86 11.96 -3.45 10.11
CA ILE A 86 12.07 -2.02 10.42
C ILE A 86 10.77 -1.42 10.94
N ALA A 87 9.67 -2.14 10.84
CA ALA A 87 8.34 -1.66 11.23
C ALA A 87 7.99 -2.15 12.63
N SER A 88 7.42 -1.27 13.43
CA SER A 88 6.84 -1.65 14.73
C SER A 88 5.34 -1.98 14.61
N ALA A 89 4.71 -1.59 13.50
CA ALA A 89 3.30 -1.85 13.24
C ALA A 89 3.12 -3.18 12.50
N PRO A 90 1.99 -3.86 12.68
CA PRO A 90 1.71 -5.09 11.93
C PRO A 90 1.49 -4.81 10.45
N ILE A 91 1.84 -5.80 9.62
CA ILE A 91 1.65 -5.75 8.18
C ILE A 91 0.47 -6.66 7.82
N TYR A 92 -0.44 -6.16 6.99
CA TYR A 92 -1.54 -6.93 6.44
C TYR A 92 -1.41 -7.02 4.93
N LEU A 93 -1.71 -8.19 4.38
CA LEU A 93 -1.73 -8.42 2.95
C LEU A 93 -3.14 -8.20 2.42
N ILE A 94 -3.25 -7.42 1.36
CA ILE A 94 -4.53 -7.11 0.74
C ILE A 94 -4.56 -7.76 -0.65
N ASP A 95 -5.55 -8.61 -0.87
CA ASP A 95 -5.74 -9.29 -2.15
C ASP A 95 -5.98 -8.24 -3.24
N GLU A 96 -5.10 -8.19 -4.23
CA GLU A 96 -5.21 -7.23 -5.34
C GLU A 96 -6.52 -7.38 -6.13
N ARG A 97 -7.14 -8.57 -6.12
CA ARG A 97 -8.44 -8.78 -6.77
C ARG A 97 -9.56 -7.97 -6.13
N MET A 98 -9.37 -7.49 -4.89
CA MET A 98 -10.34 -6.67 -4.18
C MET A 98 -10.13 -5.18 -4.41
N THR A 99 -9.12 -4.80 -5.22
CA THR A 99 -8.84 -3.41 -5.53
C THR A 99 -9.36 -3.06 -6.93
N THR A 100 -9.75 -1.79 -7.13
CA THR A 100 -10.23 -1.33 -8.43
C THR A 100 -9.14 -0.54 -9.14
N VAL A 101 -8.93 -0.87 -10.43
CA VAL A 101 -7.89 -0.23 -11.26
C VAL A 101 -8.45 0.97 -12.01
N SER A 102 -9.74 1.23 -11.91
CA SER A 102 -10.44 2.26 -12.70
C SER A 102 -10.10 3.70 -12.28
N ALA A 103 -9.57 3.89 -11.09
CA ALA A 103 -9.32 5.23 -10.56
C ALA A 103 -8.25 6.01 -11.35
N GLY A 104 -7.22 5.33 -11.87
CA GLY A 104 -6.20 5.99 -12.70
C GLY A 104 -6.76 6.57 -13.99
N ARG A 105 -7.79 5.92 -14.57
CA ARG A 105 -8.45 6.42 -15.76
C ARG A 105 -9.22 7.70 -15.45
N LEU A 106 -9.90 7.73 -14.31
CA LEU A 106 -10.68 8.91 -13.91
C LEU A 106 -9.77 10.12 -13.66
N LEU A 107 -8.59 9.90 -13.11
CA LEU A 107 -7.62 10.97 -12.89
C LEU A 107 -7.15 11.59 -14.20
N LYS A 108 -6.91 10.79 -15.23
CA LYS A 108 -6.57 11.29 -16.55
C LYS A 108 -7.69 12.14 -17.15
N GLU A 109 -8.93 11.70 -16.98
CA GLU A 109 -10.10 12.39 -17.47
C GLU A 109 -10.36 13.71 -16.74
N ALA A 110 -9.93 13.81 -15.48
CA ALA A 110 -10.07 15.02 -14.68
C ALA A 110 -9.14 16.15 -15.10
N GLY A 111 -8.19 15.90 -16.02
CA GLY A 111 -7.33 16.94 -16.57
C GLY A 111 -6.29 17.51 -15.61
N LEU A 112 -5.82 16.69 -14.68
CA LEU A 112 -4.75 17.09 -13.76
C LEU A 112 -3.47 17.41 -14.52
N ASN A 113 -2.66 18.35 -13.99
CA ASN A 113 -1.36 18.61 -14.61
C ASN A 113 -0.49 17.36 -14.53
N SER A 114 0.52 17.28 -15.41
CA SER A 114 1.28 16.05 -15.62
C SER A 114 1.98 15.54 -14.35
N ARG A 115 2.44 16.44 -13.49
CA ARG A 115 3.13 16.07 -12.24
C ARG A 115 2.14 15.54 -11.20
N GLN A 116 1.03 16.23 -11.00
CA GLN A 116 -0.02 15.80 -10.09
C GLN A 116 -0.62 14.48 -10.54
N ALA A 117 -0.94 14.36 -11.84
CA ALA A 117 -1.49 13.14 -12.42
C ALA A 117 -0.50 11.96 -12.25
N ARG A 118 0.80 12.20 -12.41
CA ARG A 118 1.81 11.16 -12.27
C ARG A 118 1.89 10.65 -10.83
N THR A 119 1.95 11.55 -9.85
CA THR A 119 1.99 11.17 -8.44
C THR A 119 0.76 10.36 -8.06
N GLU A 120 -0.41 10.82 -8.47
CA GLU A 120 -1.66 10.13 -8.17
C GLU A 120 -1.77 8.80 -8.90
N ILE A 121 -1.33 8.73 -10.17
CA ILE A 121 -1.36 7.48 -10.94
C ILE A 121 -0.39 6.46 -10.35
N ASP A 122 0.84 6.87 -10.01
CA ASP A 122 1.86 5.98 -9.45
C ASP A 122 1.45 5.41 -8.09
N SER A 123 0.66 6.18 -7.32
CA SER A 123 0.21 5.75 -5.99
C SER A 123 -1.27 5.36 -5.96
N GLN A 124 -1.94 5.35 -7.10
CA GLN A 124 -3.37 5.05 -7.17
C GLN A 124 -3.67 3.61 -6.73
N ALA A 125 -2.82 2.66 -7.11
CA ALA A 125 -2.98 1.28 -6.66
C ALA A 125 -2.79 1.18 -5.15
N ALA A 126 -1.88 1.96 -4.58
CA ALA A 126 -1.71 1.99 -3.11
C ALA A 126 -2.94 2.58 -2.43
N VAL A 127 -3.57 3.62 -3.01
CA VAL A 127 -4.84 4.15 -2.51
C VAL A 127 -5.92 3.07 -2.52
N ALA A 128 -6.04 2.31 -3.62
CA ALA A 128 -7.02 1.24 -3.72
C ALA A 128 -6.76 0.12 -2.70
N ILE A 129 -5.50 -0.22 -2.47
CA ILE A 129 -5.10 -1.18 -1.44
C ILE A 129 -5.52 -0.68 -0.06
N LEU A 130 -5.26 0.58 0.24
CA LEU A 130 -5.60 1.16 1.52
C LEU A 130 -7.13 1.24 1.72
N ASP A 131 -7.86 1.63 0.69
CA ASP A 131 -9.33 1.63 0.74
C ASP A 131 -9.89 0.24 1.04
N ALA A 132 -9.34 -0.79 0.42
CA ALA A 132 -9.75 -2.17 0.69
C ALA A 132 -9.43 -2.57 2.13
N ALA A 133 -8.27 -2.19 2.64
CA ALA A 133 -7.89 -2.46 4.03
C ALA A 133 -8.83 -1.75 5.01
N LEU A 134 -9.11 -0.47 4.78
CA LEU A 134 -10.03 0.30 5.61
C LEU A 134 -11.44 -0.30 5.60
N ASN A 135 -11.88 -0.79 4.46
CA ASN A 135 -13.17 -1.43 4.31
C ASN A 135 -13.25 -2.73 5.13
N GLN A 136 -12.22 -3.56 5.05
CA GLN A 136 -12.13 -4.78 5.86
C GLN A 136 -12.13 -4.44 7.35
N GLU A 137 -11.39 -3.40 7.73
CA GLU A 137 -11.33 -2.94 9.12
C GLU A 137 -12.69 -2.48 9.62
N ARG A 138 -13.46 -1.73 8.81
CA ARG A 138 -14.82 -1.28 9.19
C ARG A 138 -15.75 -2.45 9.42
N ILE A 139 -15.62 -3.51 8.62
CA ILE A 139 -16.53 -4.66 8.69
C ILE A 139 -16.20 -5.57 9.85
N GLN A 140 -14.91 -5.81 10.13
CA GLN A 140 -14.52 -6.84 11.11
C GLN A 140 -13.49 -6.38 12.15
N GLY A 141 -13.14 -5.09 12.19
CA GLY A 141 -12.23 -4.53 13.19
C GLY A 141 -10.76 -4.50 12.79
N GLN A 142 -10.36 -5.27 11.78
CA GLN A 142 -9.00 -5.29 11.24
C GLN A 142 -9.00 -5.92 9.86
N PRO A 143 -7.95 -5.68 9.03
CA PRO A 143 -7.83 -6.40 7.75
C PRO A 143 -7.71 -7.90 7.95
N ILE A 144 -8.07 -8.66 6.91
CA ILE A 144 -8.25 -10.11 7.03
C ILE A 144 -6.95 -10.89 7.13
N MET A 145 -5.99 -10.61 6.24
CA MET A 145 -4.78 -11.41 6.13
C MET A 145 -3.58 -10.72 6.76
N LYS A 146 -3.22 -11.12 7.96
CA LYS A 146 -2.03 -10.60 8.62
C LYS A 146 -0.79 -11.31 8.09
N TYR A 147 0.23 -10.53 7.72
CA TYR A 147 1.53 -11.08 7.35
C TYR A 147 2.22 -11.64 8.59
N ALA A 148 2.66 -12.88 8.51
CA ALA A 148 3.46 -13.52 9.55
C ALA A 148 4.71 -14.11 8.92
N GLU A 149 5.85 -13.76 9.47
CA GLU A 149 7.14 -14.26 9.02
C GLU A 149 7.41 -15.65 9.58
#